data_59be9e2235158b6370df2f80d8837a5b
#
_entry.id   59be9e2235158b6370df2f80d8837a5b
#
_cell.length_a   1.000
_cell.length_b   1.000
_cell.length_c   1.000
_cell.angle_alpha   90.00
_cell.angle_beta   90.00
_cell.angle_gamma   90.00
#
_symmetry.space_group_name_H-M   'P 1'
#
loop_
_entity.id
_entity.type
_entity.pdbx_description
1 polymer ?
#
loop_
_entity_poly.entity_id
_entity_poly.type
_entity_poly.pdbx_seq_one_letter_code
_entity_poly.pdbx_strand_id
1 'polypeptide(L)'
;MTTLKELKEELAQIQDENAKNRKKAEIAALVTSADNEIRLAQRNIGYNVREWTVELIVQKYGNNLETDKNELFIPDYQRDYKWDIKTASRFIESILLDFPIPYLYISDVFNEDPELDGRVEIIDGSQ
;
A
#
# COMPACT_ATOMS: atom_id res chain seq x y z
N MET A 1 -24.79 -0.03 -16.97
CA MET A 1 -23.39 -0.18 -17.44
C MET A 1 -23.14 -1.64 -17.78
N THR A 2 -22.86 -1.95 -19.04
CA THR A 2 -22.65 -3.34 -19.47
C THR A 2 -21.29 -3.83 -18.96
N THR A 3 -21.26 -4.97 -18.30
CA THR A 3 -20.02 -5.53 -17.76
C THR A 3 -19.21 -6.26 -18.84
N LEU A 4 -17.90 -6.37 -18.66
CA LEU A 4 -17.01 -7.15 -19.55
C LEU A 4 -17.46 -8.62 -19.70
N LYS A 5 -18.11 -9.17 -18.67
CA LYS A 5 -18.63 -10.52 -18.68
C LYS A 5 -19.82 -10.65 -19.63
N GLU A 6 -20.77 -9.72 -19.53
CA GLU A 6 -21.94 -9.67 -20.43
C GLU A 6 -21.53 -9.51 -21.88
N LEU A 7 -20.55 -8.64 -22.18
CA LEU A 7 -20.01 -8.45 -23.53
C LEU A 7 -19.34 -9.70 -24.10
N LYS A 8 -18.66 -10.47 -23.27
CA LYS A 8 -18.05 -11.75 -23.68
C LYS A 8 -19.10 -12.83 -23.97
N GLU A 9 -20.15 -12.88 -23.15
CA GLU A 9 -21.28 -13.80 -23.36
C GLU A 9 -22.05 -13.46 -24.66
N GLU A 10 -22.31 -12.18 -24.91
CA GLU A 10 -22.89 -11.71 -26.18
C GLU A 10 -22.01 -12.07 -27.38
N LEU A 11 -20.67 -11.92 -27.27
CA LEU A 11 -19.74 -12.29 -28.34
C LEU A 11 -19.83 -13.78 -28.69
N ALA A 12 -20.02 -14.65 -27.71
CA ALA A 12 -20.13 -16.09 -27.94
C ALA A 12 -21.40 -16.50 -28.66
N GLN A 13 -22.46 -15.67 -28.61
CA GLN A 13 -23.76 -15.92 -29.26
C GLN A 13 -23.86 -15.37 -30.69
N ILE A 14 -22.91 -14.55 -31.13
CA ILE A 14 -22.94 -13.91 -32.47
C ILE A 14 -22.45 -14.91 -33.52
N GLN A 15 -23.29 -15.19 -34.51
CA GLN A 15 -22.97 -16.08 -35.65
C GLN A 15 -22.42 -15.33 -36.86
N ASP A 16 -22.70 -14.03 -37.00
CA ASP A 16 -22.21 -13.21 -38.11
C ASP A 16 -20.78 -12.72 -37.82
N GLU A 17 -19.83 -13.00 -38.71
CA GLU A 17 -18.42 -12.67 -38.58
C GLU A 17 -18.18 -11.15 -38.49
N ASN A 18 -18.93 -10.35 -39.19
CA ASN A 18 -18.82 -8.89 -39.16
C ASN A 18 -19.31 -8.31 -37.82
N ALA A 19 -20.40 -8.81 -37.27
CA ALA A 19 -20.92 -8.43 -35.98
C ALA A 19 -19.95 -8.87 -34.86
N LYS A 20 -19.37 -10.04 -35.01
CA LYS A 20 -18.34 -10.57 -34.08
C LYS A 20 -17.09 -9.70 -34.05
N ASN A 21 -16.60 -9.24 -35.20
CA ASN A 21 -15.44 -8.36 -35.27
C ASN A 21 -15.72 -6.97 -34.67
N ARG A 22 -16.92 -6.41 -34.87
CA ARG A 22 -17.33 -5.16 -34.21
C ARG A 22 -17.36 -5.30 -32.70
N LYS A 23 -17.91 -6.41 -32.20
CA LYS A 23 -17.96 -6.67 -30.74
C LYS A 23 -16.59 -6.87 -30.14
N LYS A 24 -15.67 -7.55 -30.84
CA LYS A 24 -14.26 -7.67 -30.43
C LYS A 24 -13.58 -6.30 -30.34
N ALA A 25 -13.81 -5.42 -31.32
CA ALA A 25 -13.25 -4.07 -31.29
C ALA A 25 -13.81 -3.23 -30.15
N GLU A 26 -15.10 -3.36 -29.81
CA GLU A 26 -15.72 -2.70 -28.66
C GLU A 26 -15.12 -3.18 -27.35
N ILE A 27 -14.95 -4.48 -27.18
CA ILE A 27 -14.30 -5.06 -25.99
C ILE A 27 -12.84 -4.57 -25.87
N ALA A 28 -12.09 -4.56 -26.97
CA ALA A 28 -10.71 -4.09 -26.99
C ALA A 28 -10.60 -2.60 -26.60
N ALA A 29 -11.52 -1.77 -27.08
CA ALA A 29 -11.58 -0.35 -26.70
C ALA A 29 -11.87 -0.15 -25.22
N LEU A 30 -12.78 -0.93 -24.63
CA LEU A 30 -13.09 -0.89 -23.20
C LEU A 30 -11.90 -1.33 -22.33
N VAL A 31 -11.21 -2.39 -22.74
CA VAL A 31 -10.00 -2.87 -22.04
C VAL A 31 -8.90 -1.82 -22.08
N THR A 32 -8.68 -1.18 -23.24
CA THR A 32 -7.69 -0.12 -23.38
C THR A 32 -8.02 1.10 -22.52
N SER A 33 -9.30 1.49 -22.45
CA SER A 33 -9.74 2.59 -21.60
C SER A 33 -9.50 2.29 -20.12
N ALA A 34 -9.88 1.10 -19.68
CA ALA A 34 -9.64 0.66 -18.29
C ALA A 34 -8.14 0.61 -17.95
N ASP A 35 -7.29 0.10 -18.84
CA ASP A 35 -5.84 0.06 -18.64
C ASP A 35 -5.26 1.47 -18.51
N ASN A 36 -5.72 2.41 -19.33
CA ASN A 36 -5.29 3.80 -19.26
C ASN A 36 -5.72 4.47 -17.94
N GLU A 37 -6.94 4.23 -17.47
CA GLU A 37 -7.41 4.73 -16.17
C GLU A 37 -6.56 4.18 -15.00
N ILE A 38 -6.25 2.89 -15.04
CA ILE A 38 -5.38 2.25 -14.03
C ILE A 38 -3.99 2.89 -14.06
N ARG A 39 -3.39 3.07 -15.25
CA ARG A 39 -2.05 3.68 -15.38
C ARG A 39 -2.01 5.13 -14.90
N LEU A 40 -3.06 5.90 -15.16
CA LEU A 40 -3.18 7.27 -14.65
C LEU A 40 -3.30 7.30 -13.13
N ALA A 41 -4.10 6.41 -12.56
CA ALA A 41 -4.21 6.27 -11.11
C ALA A 41 -2.88 5.84 -10.47
N GLN A 42 -2.17 4.89 -11.07
CA GLN A 42 -0.85 4.43 -10.59
C GLN A 42 0.21 5.54 -10.57
N ARG A 43 0.17 6.49 -11.51
CA ARG A 43 1.11 7.63 -11.54
C ARG A 43 0.96 8.57 -10.34
N ASN A 44 -0.22 8.60 -9.73
CA ASN A 44 -0.51 9.42 -8.56
C ASN A 44 -0.12 8.73 -7.24
N ILE A 45 0.19 7.44 -7.29
CA ILE A 45 0.63 6.66 -6.13
C ILE A 45 2.14 6.44 -6.25
N GLY A 46 2.90 7.38 -5.71
CA GLY A 46 4.35 7.24 -5.58
C GLY A 46 4.69 6.41 -4.35
N TYR A 47 5.50 5.37 -4.50
CA TYR A 47 6.13 4.69 -3.38
C TYR A 47 7.60 4.40 -3.68
N ASN A 48 8.41 4.33 -2.64
CA ASN A 48 9.77 3.86 -2.74
C ASN A 48 10.10 2.97 -1.53
N VAL A 49 11.17 2.21 -1.64
CA VAL A 49 11.69 1.39 -0.54
C VAL A 49 12.85 2.14 0.10
N ARG A 50 12.79 2.30 1.43
CA ARG A 50 13.86 2.86 2.26
C ARG A 50 14.42 1.75 3.13
N GLU A 51 15.73 1.71 3.24
CA GLU A 51 16.40 0.78 4.15
C GLU A 51 16.79 1.53 5.42
N TRP A 52 16.25 1.08 6.56
CA TRP A 52 16.56 1.62 7.87
C TRP A 52 17.13 0.54 8.77
N THR A 53 18.15 0.89 9.53
CA THR A 53 18.63 0.04 10.61
C THR A 53 17.65 0.05 11.79
N VAL A 54 17.67 -1.00 12.60
CA VAL A 54 16.87 -1.06 13.84
C VAL A 54 17.20 0.12 14.76
N GLU A 55 18.49 0.49 14.87
CA GLU A 55 18.92 1.65 15.65
C GLU A 55 18.25 2.95 15.17
N LEU A 56 18.19 3.17 13.86
CA LEU A 56 17.53 4.36 13.29
C LEU A 56 16.04 4.39 13.59
N ILE A 57 15.36 3.25 13.51
CA ILE A 57 13.94 3.13 13.85
C ILE A 57 13.71 3.48 15.32
N VAL A 58 14.52 2.93 16.21
CA VAL A 58 14.45 3.21 17.66
C VAL A 58 14.67 4.69 17.95
N GLN A 59 15.63 5.33 17.30
CA GLN A 59 15.89 6.75 17.46
C GLN A 59 14.73 7.62 16.96
N LYS A 60 14.23 7.35 15.76
CA LYS A 60 13.13 8.11 15.16
C LYS A 60 11.83 7.99 15.96
N TYR A 61 11.58 6.84 16.54
CA TYR A 61 10.42 6.61 17.40
C TYR A 61 10.60 7.19 18.80
N GLY A 62 11.76 6.98 19.40
CA GLY A 62 12.02 7.31 20.80
C GLY A 62 12.32 8.78 21.05
N ASN A 63 13.00 9.47 20.14
CA ASN A 63 13.32 10.88 20.31
C ASN A 63 12.05 11.72 20.27
N ASN A 64 11.86 12.59 21.28
CA ASN A 64 10.68 13.44 21.45
C ASN A 64 9.34 12.67 21.60
N LEU A 65 9.38 11.40 21.99
CA LEU A 65 8.18 10.60 22.21
C LEU A 65 7.29 11.17 23.32
N GLU A 66 7.88 11.65 24.41
CA GLU A 66 7.16 12.23 25.56
C GLU A 66 6.35 13.49 25.20
N THR A 67 6.79 14.24 24.20
CA THR A 67 6.12 15.45 23.72
C THR A 67 5.22 15.20 22.51
N ASP A 68 5.10 13.94 22.08
CA ASP A 68 4.35 13.52 20.89
C ASP A 68 4.81 14.23 19.59
N LYS A 69 6.11 14.53 19.54
CA LYS A 69 6.78 15.14 18.38
C LYS A 69 7.85 14.24 17.77
N ASN A 70 7.80 12.95 18.04
CA ASN A 70 8.71 11.97 17.46
C ASN A 70 8.54 11.89 15.93
N GLU A 71 9.64 11.72 15.23
CA GLU A 71 9.66 11.71 13.76
C GLU A 71 8.89 10.52 13.18
N LEU A 72 9.08 9.32 13.76
CA LEU A 72 8.31 8.14 13.43
C LEU A 72 7.27 7.90 14.52
N PHE A 73 5.99 7.87 14.16
CA PHE A 73 4.92 7.73 15.14
C PHE A 73 3.84 6.74 14.70
N ILE A 74 3.11 6.24 15.69
CA ILE A 74 1.94 5.39 15.50
C ILE A 74 0.70 6.29 15.55
N PRO A 75 -0.07 6.42 14.45
CA PRO A 75 -1.25 7.26 14.45
C PRO A 75 -2.40 6.66 15.29
N ASP A 76 -3.30 7.51 15.75
CA ASP A 76 -4.40 7.13 16.64
C ASP A 76 -5.37 6.10 16.06
N TYR A 77 -5.46 6.00 14.73
CA TYR A 77 -6.31 5.00 14.07
C TYR A 77 -5.72 3.59 14.07
N GLN A 78 -4.45 3.41 14.48
CA GLN A 78 -3.84 2.10 14.61
C GLN A 78 -4.35 1.40 15.89
N ARG A 79 -4.44 0.06 15.80
CA ARG A 79 -4.81 -0.74 16.97
C ARG A 79 -3.73 -0.69 18.04
N ASP A 80 -4.14 -0.91 19.29
CA ASP A 80 -3.24 -1.08 20.42
C ASP A 80 -2.29 -2.27 20.22
N TYR A 81 -1.18 -2.27 20.95
CA TYR A 81 -0.24 -3.37 20.97
C TYR A 81 -0.91 -4.67 21.44
N LYS A 82 -0.89 -5.69 20.61
CA LYS A 82 -1.60 -6.95 20.82
C LYS A 82 -0.69 -8.16 21.02
N TRP A 83 0.58 -8.07 20.68
CA TRP A 83 1.48 -9.20 20.82
C TRP A 83 1.74 -9.51 22.29
N ASP A 84 1.71 -10.79 22.64
CA ASP A 84 2.20 -11.27 23.92
C ASP A 84 3.75 -11.38 23.92
N ILE A 85 4.32 -11.62 25.09
CA ILE A 85 5.77 -11.73 25.25
C ILE A 85 6.34 -12.85 24.37
N LYS A 86 5.64 -13.96 24.23
CA LYS A 86 6.06 -15.10 23.41
C LYS A 86 6.17 -14.75 21.93
N THR A 87 5.17 -14.07 21.39
CA THR A 87 5.15 -13.61 19.99
C THR A 87 6.23 -12.57 19.73
N ALA A 88 6.39 -11.59 20.60
CA ALA A 88 7.43 -10.58 20.52
C ALA A 88 8.85 -11.21 20.60
N SER A 89 9.05 -12.18 21.48
CA SER A 89 10.33 -12.90 21.63
C SER A 89 10.68 -13.69 20.37
N ARG A 90 9.70 -14.34 19.74
CA ARG A 90 9.89 -15.06 18.46
C ARG A 90 10.26 -14.11 17.33
N PHE A 91 9.68 -12.93 17.29
CA PHE A 91 10.02 -11.92 16.30
C PHE A 91 11.49 -11.44 16.47
N ILE A 92 11.93 -11.18 17.69
CA ILE A 92 13.32 -10.82 17.98
C ILE A 92 14.27 -11.98 17.61
N GLU A 93 13.92 -13.21 17.93
CA GLU A 93 14.68 -14.39 17.51
C GLU A 93 14.84 -14.47 15.99
N SER A 94 13.76 -14.21 15.23
CA SER A 94 13.80 -14.18 13.77
C SER A 94 14.76 -13.12 13.24
N ILE A 95 14.81 -11.94 13.85
CA ILE A 95 15.77 -10.88 13.51
C ILE A 95 17.22 -11.34 13.79
N LEU A 96 17.47 -11.95 14.94
CA LEU A 96 18.80 -12.43 15.31
C LEU A 96 19.30 -13.58 14.44
N LEU A 97 18.39 -14.40 13.91
CA LEU A 97 18.69 -15.49 12.99
C LEU A 97 18.75 -15.05 11.51
N ASP A 98 18.63 -13.76 11.26
CA ASP A 98 18.63 -13.18 9.91
C ASP A 98 17.53 -13.72 8.98
N PHE A 99 16.38 -14.09 9.55
CA PHE A 99 15.21 -14.41 8.76
C PHE A 99 14.61 -13.15 8.13
N PRO A 100 14.07 -13.26 6.91
CA PRO A 100 13.36 -12.14 6.28
C PRO A 100 12.13 -11.75 7.12
N ILE A 101 12.02 -10.47 7.45
CA ILE A 101 10.87 -9.91 8.15
C ILE A 101 10.00 -9.12 7.18
N PRO A 102 8.67 -9.01 7.43
CA PRO A 102 7.79 -8.19 6.62
C PRO A 102 8.22 -6.72 6.61
N TYR A 103 7.91 -6.02 5.51
CA TYR A 103 8.14 -4.59 5.41
C TYR A 103 7.29 -3.81 6.42
N LEU A 104 7.86 -2.74 6.92
CA LEU A 104 7.14 -1.69 7.62
C LEU A 104 6.57 -0.72 6.58
N TYR A 105 5.26 -0.53 6.59
CA TYR A 105 4.60 0.42 5.69
C TYR A 105 4.45 1.76 6.39
N ILE A 106 4.96 2.80 5.77
CA ILE A 106 5.00 4.16 6.31
C ILE A 106 4.49 5.16 5.29
N SER A 107 4.02 6.30 5.78
CA SER A 107 3.62 7.46 4.95
C SER A 107 4.22 8.73 5.49
N ASP A 108 4.74 9.56 4.60
CA ASP A 108 5.19 10.91 4.96
C ASP A 108 3.97 11.78 5.29
N VAL A 109 4.08 12.57 6.34
CA VAL A 109 3.04 13.50 6.79
C VAL A 109 3.49 14.93 6.50
N PHE A 110 2.64 15.66 5.81
CA PHE A 110 2.84 17.08 5.54
C PHE A 110 1.99 17.90 6.51
N ASN A 111 2.60 18.88 7.16
CA ASN A 111 1.94 19.72 8.13
C ASN A 111 2.37 21.19 7.93
N GLU A 112 1.45 22.13 8.16
CA GLU A 112 1.75 23.57 8.11
C GLU A 112 2.66 24.01 9.26
N ASP A 113 2.60 23.31 10.40
CA ASP A 113 3.51 23.51 11.52
C ASP A 113 4.87 22.87 11.21
N PRO A 114 5.96 23.67 11.12
CA PRO A 114 7.30 23.15 10.84
C PRO A 114 7.81 22.09 11.83
N GLU A 115 7.32 22.09 13.08
CA GLU A 115 7.71 21.10 14.08
C GLU A 115 7.03 19.73 13.84
N LEU A 116 5.92 19.73 13.13
CA LEU A 116 5.13 18.52 12.82
C LEU A 116 5.27 18.07 11.37
N ASP A 117 5.88 18.91 10.52
CA ASP A 117 6.11 18.59 9.11
C ASP A 117 7.27 17.61 8.92
N GLY A 118 7.14 16.75 7.92
CA GLY A 118 8.17 15.75 7.62
C GLY A 118 8.21 14.56 8.57
N ARG A 119 7.23 14.43 9.47
CA ARG A 119 7.05 13.23 10.29
C ARG A 119 6.58 12.06 9.43
N VAL A 120 6.76 10.88 9.92
CA VAL A 120 6.42 9.63 9.24
C VAL A 120 5.48 8.81 10.12
N GLU A 121 4.31 8.50 9.60
CA GLU A 121 3.35 7.65 10.29
C GLU A 121 3.48 6.18 9.87
N ILE A 122 3.29 5.28 10.82
CA ILE A 122 3.28 3.84 10.58
C ILE A 122 1.86 3.42 10.15
N ILE A 123 1.74 2.95 8.90
CA ILE A 123 0.46 2.46 8.37
C ILE A 123 0.27 0.99 8.71
N ASP A 124 1.31 0.17 8.59
CA ASP A 124 1.28 -1.25 8.92
C ASP A 124 2.64 -1.70 9.46
N GLY A 125 2.61 -2.65 10.38
CA GLY A 125 3.81 -3.17 11.03
C GLY A 125 4.11 -2.53 12.38
N SER A 126 3.16 -1.81 13.01
CA SER A 126 3.34 -1.14 14.30
C SER A 126 3.55 -2.10 15.48
N GLN A 127 3.18 -3.37 15.34
CA GLN A 127 3.35 -4.42 16.36
C GLN A 127 4.81 -4.87 16.43
#